data_78081c9a25382a38b5d70f78dbc0c013
#
_entry.id   78081c9a25382a38b5d70f78dbc0c013
#
_cell.length_a   1.000
_cell.length_b   1.000
_cell.length_c   1.000
_cell.angle_alpha   90.00
_cell.angle_beta   90.00
_cell.angle_gamma   90.00
#
_symmetry.space_group_name_H-M   'P 1'
#
loop_
_entity.id
_entity.type
_entity.pdbx_description
1 polymer ?
#
loop_
_entity_poly.entity_id
_entity_poly.type
_entity_poly.pdbx_seq_one_letter_code
_entity_poly.pdbx_strand_id
1 'polypeptide(L)'
;MTVYNINLGIGWASSGVEYAQAYRAKIFREMGQEAKFVFMDLILGDNIEHMTSKIGFSDDEIIWLHNYFTDIKIAPSTISLAEIETILPANPERKEVAGRLIRYHYPQDDMVVACNLRAMDEDAVETVSYFVNDKLLRKDFYSYTRYCSEYSAPKDNQAKVYQRRFYNEDGSTAYDMIVGDNNQDIYRFPDQVLYGKQEFLRYFFKRLALTKDDVVILDRETGIGQLVFEEAQAARLGVVVHAEHFSVNQTDDNYILWNNYYEYQFTNADKVDFFIVATDRQKEILQEQFRRYT
;
A
#
# COMPACT_ATOMS: atom_id res chain seq x y z
N MET A 1 -12.92 -11.25 -16.94
CA MET A 1 -12.15 -12.04 -15.95
C MET A 1 -10.89 -11.26 -15.63
N THR A 2 -10.79 -10.76 -14.43
CA THR A 2 -9.60 -10.07 -13.92
C THR A 2 -8.97 -10.90 -12.81
N VAL A 3 -7.64 -10.96 -12.74
CA VAL A 3 -6.89 -11.62 -11.67
C VAL A 3 -6.37 -10.58 -10.70
N TYR A 4 -6.90 -10.57 -9.47
CA TYR A 4 -6.49 -9.65 -8.41
C TYR A 4 -5.48 -10.34 -7.49
N ASN A 5 -4.24 -9.85 -7.47
CA ASN A 5 -3.17 -10.37 -6.62
C ASN A 5 -3.06 -9.49 -5.38
N ILE A 6 -3.46 -10.02 -4.23
CA ILE A 6 -3.55 -9.25 -2.97
C ILE A 6 -2.26 -9.43 -2.18
N ASN A 7 -1.62 -8.31 -1.86
CA ASN A 7 -0.46 -8.23 -0.97
C ASN A 7 -0.69 -7.16 0.10
N LEU A 8 -0.04 -7.32 1.24
CA LEU A 8 -0.10 -6.33 2.32
C LEU A 8 0.56 -5.03 1.87
N GLY A 9 1.80 -5.07 1.41
CA GLY A 9 2.53 -3.87 1.02
C GLY A 9 3.74 -4.16 0.15
N ILE A 10 4.44 -3.11 -0.24
CA ILE A 10 5.71 -3.13 -0.93
C ILE A 10 6.64 -2.13 -0.24
N GLY A 11 7.92 -2.41 -0.22
CA GLY A 11 8.93 -1.55 0.39
C GLY A 11 10.18 -1.39 -0.46
N TRP A 12 11.11 -0.58 0.01
CA TRP A 12 12.40 -0.31 -0.63
C TRP A 12 13.22 -1.57 -0.93
N ALA A 13 13.22 -2.51 0.01
CA ALA A 13 13.81 -3.84 -0.16
C ALA A 13 12.68 -4.82 -0.47
N SER A 14 12.37 -4.98 -1.75
CA SER A 14 11.40 -5.98 -2.19
C SER A 14 11.84 -7.38 -1.77
N SER A 15 10.90 -8.15 -1.24
CA SER A 15 11.14 -9.54 -0.84
C SER A 15 10.83 -10.51 -1.99
N GLY A 16 11.06 -11.79 -1.77
CA GLY A 16 10.70 -12.84 -2.73
C GLY A 16 9.22 -12.83 -3.13
N VAL A 17 8.33 -12.32 -2.27
CA VAL A 17 6.89 -12.22 -2.55
C VAL A 17 6.62 -11.20 -3.66
N GLU A 18 7.15 -9.97 -3.54
CA GLU A 18 6.96 -8.92 -4.55
C GLU A 18 7.62 -9.30 -5.89
N TYR A 19 8.80 -9.95 -5.85
CA TYR A 19 9.42 -10.48 -7.06
C TYR A 19 8.58 -11.60 -7.72
N ALA A 20 7.98 -12.50 -6.93
CA ALA A 20 7.09 -13.53 -7.45
C ALA A 20 5.84 -12.91 -8.11
N GLN A 21 5.30 -11.84 -7.51
CA GLN A 21 4.19 -11.08 -8.11
C GLN A 21 4.61 -10.39 -9.41
N ALA A 22 5.76 -9.74 -9.47
CA ALA A 22 6.28 -9.10 -10.67
C ALA A 22 6.54 -10.11 -11.81
N TYR A 23 7.03 -11.31 -11.46
CA TYR A 23 7.17 -12.42 -12.40
C TYR A 23 5.80 -12.86 -12.96
N ARG A 24 4.81 -12.96 -12.09
CA ARG A 24 3.44 -13.32 -12.46
C ARG A 24 2.79 -12.24 -13.33
N ALA A 25 3.05 -10.95 -13.04
CA ALA A 25 2.62 -9.82 -13.87
C ALA A 25 3.12 -9.96 -15.31
N LYS A 26 4.42 -10.26 -15.47
CA LYS A 26 5.02 -10.50 -16.79
C LYS A 26 4.32 -11.65 -17.53
N ILE A 27 4.07 -12.77 -16.86
CA ILE A 27 3.39 -13.93 -17.46
C ILE A 27 1.97 -13.56 -17.89
N PHE A 28 1.21 -12.84 -17.05
CA PHE A 28 -0.15 -12.42 -17.40
C PHE A 28 -0.16 -11.49 -18.62
N ARG A 29 0.78 -10.55 -18.71
CA ARG A 29 0.93 -9.69 -19.90
C ARG A 29 1.21 -10.52 -21.16
N GLU A 30 2.14 -11.48 -21.10
CA GLU A 30 2.47 -12.36 -22.22
C GLU A 30 1.28 -13.22 -22.67
N MET A 31 0.40 -13.58 -21.73
CA MET A 31 -0.83 -14.34 -22.01
C MET A 31 -2.01 -13.46 -22.44
N GLY A 32 -1.88 -12.14 -22.40
CA GLY A 32 -2.99 -11.21 -22.62
C GLY A 32 -4.07 -11.30 -21.53
N GLN A 33 -3.72 -11.79 -20.34
CA GLN A 33 -4.63 -11.89 -19.21
C GLN A 33 -4.59 -10.61 -18.38
N GLU A 34 -5.76 -9.98 -18.21
CA GLU A 34 -5.88 -8.82 -17.30
C GLU A 34 -5.59 -9.22 -15.86
N ALA A 35 -4.66 -8.51 -15.23
CA ALA A 35 -4.29 -8.72 -13.84
C ALA A 35 -4.07 -7.38 -13.12
N LYS A 36 -4.42 -7.34 -11.83
CA LYS A 36 -4.18 -6.22 -10.93
C LYS A 36 -3.40 -6.69 -9.71
N PHE A 37 -2.50 -5.85 -9.23
CA PHE A 37 -1.68 -6.10 -8.04
C PHE A 37 -2.06 -5.08 -6.98
N VAL A 38 -2.70 -5.57 -5.93
CA VAL A 38 -3.35 -4.77 -4.89
C VAL A 38 -2.44 -4.70 -3.68
N PHE A 39 -2.06 -3.48 -3.29
CA PHE A 39 -1.28 -3.18 -2.10
C PHE A 39 -2.16 -2.50 -1.05
N MET A 40 -2.30 -3.15 0.12
CA MET A 40 -3.30 -2.82 1.13
C MET A 40 -2.77 -1.89 2.24
N ASP A 41 -1.45 -1.76 2.40
CA ASP A 41 -0.87 -0.90 3.43
C ASP A 41 -0.76 0.56 3.01
N LEU A 42 -0.68 1.43 4.02
CA LEU A 42 -0.39 2.84 3.83
C LEU A 42 1.10 3.04 3.50
N ILE A 43 1.38 3.46 2.28
CA ILE A 43 2.73 3.65 1.76
C ILE A 43 2.94 5.15 1.52
N LEU A 44 3.64 5.82 2.44
CA LEU A 44 3.98 7.25 2.35
C LEU A 44 5.50 7.51 2.48
N GLY A 45 6.31 6.45 2.58
CA GLY A 45 7.77 6.57 2.66
C GLY A 45 8.42 6.90 1.32
N ASP A 46 7.73 6.58 0.22
CA ASP A 46 8.13 6.84 -1.16
C ASP A 46 6.89 6.80 -2.06
N ASN A 47 6.98 7.28 -3.31
CA ASN A 47 5.94 7.07 -4.30
C ASN A 47 5.83 5.57 -4.63
N ILE A 48 4.63 5.01 -4.53
CA ILE A 48 4.40 3.59 -4.81
C ILE A 48 4.81 3.21 -6.24
N GLU A 49 4.61 4.10 -7.22
CA GLU A 49 5.07 3.89 -8.60
C GLU A 49 6.56 3.60 -8.65
N HIS A 50 7.37 4.38 -7.95
CA HIS A 50 8.83 4.20 -7.92
C HIS A 50 9.22 2.80 -7.40
N MET A 51 8.52 2.28 -6.41
CA MET A 51 8.78 0.95 -5.87
C MET A 51 8.31 -0.17 -6.80
N THR A 52 7.15 0.00 -7.44
CA THR A 52 6.55 -1.02 -8.32
C THR A 52 7.22 -1.07 -9.68
N SER A 53 7.49 0.06 -10.33
CA SER A 53 8.15 0.15 -11.63
C SER A 53 9.57 -0.44 -11.60
N LYS A 54 10.30 -0.22 -10.48
CA LYS A 54 11.66 -0.73 -10.28
C LYS A 54 11.76 -2.26 -10.37
N ILE A 55 10.73 -3.00 -10.02
CA ILE A 55 10.69 -4.47 -10.09
C ILE A 55 9.89 -5.00 -11.28
N GLY A 56 9.37 -4.11 -12.14
CA GLY A 56 8.83 -4.45 -13.44
C GLY A 56 7.31 -4.53 -13.54
N PHE A 57 6.57 -3.92 -12.63
CA PHE A 57 5.13 -3.68 -12.82
C PHE A 57 4.89 -2.50 -13.78
N SER A 58 3.73 -2.51 -14.44
CA SER A 58 3.18 -1.37 -15.14
C SER A 58 2.22 -0.61 -14.22
N ASP A 59 2.15 0.73 -14.34
CA ASP A 59 1.37 1.57 -13.44
C ASP A 59 -0.13 1.22 -13.45
N ASP A 60 -0.65 0.88 -14.61
CA ASP A 60 -2.04 0.48 -14.82
C ASP A 60 -2.39 -0.89 -14.20
N GLU A 61 -1.41 -1.70 -13.84
CA GLU A 61 -1.60 -2.97 -13.11
C GLU A 61 -1.74 -2.79 -11.61
N ILE A 62 -1.36 -1.61 -11.07
CA ILE A 62 -1.30 -1.37 -9.63
C ILE A 62 -2.62 -0.80 -9.11
N ILE A 63 -3.09 -1.39 -8.03
CA ILE A 63 -4.13 -0.83 -7.17
C ILE A 63 -3.51 -0.61 -5.79
N TRP A 64 -3.40 0.65 -5.39
CA TRP A 64 -3.06 0.98 -4.02
C TRP A 64 -4.34 1.36 -3.26
N LEU A 65 -4.64 0.65 -2.19
CA LEU A 65 -5.87 0.80 -1.41
C LEU A 65 -6.21 2.26 -1.11
N HIS A 66 -5.22 3.03 -0.64
CA HIS A 66 -5.42 4.41 -0.22
C HIS A 66 -5.67 5.38 -1.39
N ASN A 67 -5.17 5.05 -2.59
CA ASN A 67 -5.41 5.83 -3.80
C ASN A 67 -6.66 5.39 -4.57
N TYR A 68 -7.17 4.19 -4.30
CA TYR A 68 -8.34 3.61 -5.00
C TYR A 68 -9.60 4.47 -4.91
N PHE A 69 -9.73 5.24 -3.85
CA PHE A 69 -10.89 6.11 -3.59
C PHE A 69 -10.70 7.55 -4.10
N THR A 70 -9.68 7.81 -4.87
CA THR A 70 -9.39 9.07 -5.54
C THR A 70 -9.46 8.87 -7.05
N ASP A 71 -9.41 9.93 -7.84
CA ASP A 71 -9.26 9.86 -9.30
C ASP A 71 -7.80 9.99 -9.76
N ILE A 72 -6.85 10.13 -8.80
CA ILE A 72 -5.41 10.23 -9.07
C ILE A 72 -4.87 8.85 -9.49
N LYS A 73 -4.13 8.82 -10.59
CA LYS A 73 -3.50 7.61 -11.11
C LYS A 73 -2.20 7.28 -10.39
N ILE A 74 -1.83 6.00 -10.39
CA ILE A 74 -0.46 5.61 -10.07
C ILE A 74 0.44 6.14 -11.21
N ALA A 75 1.41 6.98 -10.86
CA ALA A 75 2.28 7.64 -11.82
C ALA A 75 3.55 8.14 -11.13
N PRO A 76 4.65 8.37 -11.87
CA PRO A 76 5.87 8.92 -11.34
C PRO A 76 5.69 10.35 -10.79
N SER A 77 6.59 10.76 -9.91
CA SER A 77 6.64 12.13 -9.42
C SER A 77 7.18 13.04 -10.51
N THR A 78 6.34 13.95 -11.00
CA THR A 78 6.69 14.87 -12.11
C THR A 78 6.40 16.33 -11.80
N ILE A 79 5.74 16.66 -10.68
CA ILE A 79 5.52 18.05 -10.30
C ILE A 79 6.87 18.74 -10.03
N SER A 80 7.12 19.83 -10.73
CA SER A 80 8.40 20.54 -10.66
C SER A 80 8.50 21.44 -9.42
N LEU A 81 9.73 21.74 -9.02
CA LEU A 81 9.98 22.72 -7.96
C LEU A 81 9.39 24.09 -8.30
N ALA A 82 9.46 24.49 -9.58
CA ALA A 82 8.90 25.77 -10.03
C ALA A 82 7.38 25.83 -9.85
N GLU A 83 6.66 24.72 -10.12
CA GLU A 83 5.21 24.63 -9.85
C GLU A 83 4.91 24.70 -8.34
N ILE A 84 5.69 24.00 -7.52
CA ILE A 84 5.56 24.10 -6.06
C ILE A 84 5.81 25.54 -5.58
N GLU A 85 6.83 26.23 -6.10
CA GLU A 85 7.12 27.61 -5.71
C GLU A 85 5.94 28.57 -5.97
N THR A 86 5.07 28.28 -6.96
CA THR A 86 3.89 29.12 -7.22
C THR A 86 2.82 29.05 -6.13
N ILE A 87 2.79 27.96 -5.35
CA ILE A 87 1.81 27.73 -4.27
C ILE A 87 2.39 27.97 -2.88
N LEU A 88 3.69 28.19 -2.75
CA LEU A 88 4.31 28.56 -1.50
C LEU A 88 3.97 30.03 -1.11
N PRO A 89 4.05 30.39 0.18
CA PRO A 89 3.97 31.77 0.59
C PRO A 89 4.99 32.65 -0.15
N ALA A 90 4.58 33.83 -0.57
CA ALA A 90 5.44 34.73 -1.32
C ALA A 90 6.60 35.27 -0.45
N ASN A 91 7.71 35.63 -1.12
CA ASN A 91 8.84 36.36 -0.54
C ASN A 91 9.53 35.66 0.64
N PRO A 92 10.08 34.45 0.46
CA PRO A 92 10.97 33.87 1.46
C PRO A 92 12.20 34.79 1.61
N GLU A 93 12.62 35.00 2.86
CA GLU A 93 13.82 35.79 3.13
C GLU A 93 15.09 35.08 2.69
N ARG A 94 15.09 33.74 2.77
CA ARG A 94 16.23 32.89 2.42
C ARG A 94 15.78 31.60 1.76
N LYS A 95 16.47 31.21 0.68
CA LYS A 95 16.41 29.89 0.06
C LYS A 95 17.73 29.16 0.33
N GLU A 96 17.67 27.95 0.88
CA GLU A 96 18.84 27.11 1.18
C GLU A 96 18.70 25.78 0.40
N VAL A 97 19.76 25.36 -0.27
CA VAL A 97 19.82 24.10 -1.03
C VAL A 97 20.84 23.17 -0.39
N ALA A 98 20.42 22.00 0.04
CA ALA A 98 21.25 20.97 0.67
C ALA A 98 20.95 19.60 0.02
N GLY A 99 21.64 19.27 -1.05
CA GLY A 99 21.38 18.08 -1.86
C GLY A 99 19.96 18.09 -2.43
N ARG A 100 19.15 17.08 -2.13
CA ARG A 100 17.74 16.99 -2.54
C ARG A 100 16.79 17.88 -1.75
N LEU A 101 17.26 18.48 -0.66
CA LEU A 101 16.43 19.25 0.25
C LEU A 101 16.59 20.74 -0.01
N ILE A 102 15.48 21.42 -0.28
CA ILE A 102 15.42 22.86 -0.51
C ILE A 102 14.54 23.47 0.58
N ARG A 103 15.08 24.43 1.33
CA ARG A 103 14.37 25.12 2.42
C ARG A 103 14.11 26.56 2.07
N TYR A 104 12.90 27.01 2.34
CA TYR A 104 12.44 28.38 2.24
C TYR A 104 12.14 28.88 3.65
N HIS A 105 12.82 29.97 4.05
CA HIS A 105 12.72 30.53 5.38
C HIS A 105 11.84 31.78 5.38
N TYR A 106 10.88 31.83 6.28
CA TYR A 106 9.95 32.93 6.51
C TYR A 106 10.02 33.35 8.00
N PRO A 107 11.05 34.14 8.39
CA PRO A 107 11.31 34.43 9.80
C PRO A 107 10.20 35.23 10.49
N GLN A 108 9.44 36.05 9.75
CA GLN A 108 8.31 36.81 10.31
C GLN A 108 7.18 35.94 10.83
N ASP A 109 7.05 34.71 10.25
CA ASP A 109 6.03 33.73 10.60
C ASP A 109 6.62 32.55 11.41
N ASP A 110 7.89 32.63 11.81
CA ASP A 110 8.65 31.50 12.39
C ASP A 110 8.49 30.20 11.57
N MET A 111 8.37 30.33 10.24
CA MET A 111 8.04 29.23 9.35
C MET A 111 9.21 28.83 8.44
N VAL A 112 9.36 27.53 8.24
CA VAL A 112 10.24 26.93 7.24
C VAL A 112 9.44 25.97 6.39
N VAL A 113 9.54 26.10 5.06
CA VAL A 113 9.00 25.13 4.11
C VAL A 113 10.16 24.36 3.50
N ALA A 114 10.11 23.03 3.56
CA ALA A 114 11.15 22.15 3.08
C ALA A 114 10.61 21.24 1.96
N CYS A 115 11.10 21.46 0.74
CA CYS A 115 10.81 20.62 -0.42
C CYS A 115 11.88 19.54 -0.54
N ASN A 116 11.48 18.30 -0.67
CA ASN A 116 12.37 17.17 -0.93
C ASN A 116 12.20 16.72 -2.38
N LEU A 117 13.28 16.78 -3.14
CA LEU A 117 13.30 16.32 -4.52
C LEU A 117 13.47 14.81 -4.61
N ARG A 118 13.01 14.23 -5.71
CA ARG A 118 13.16 12.80 -6.02
C ARG A 118 14.63 12.38 -6.12
N ALA A 119 15.44 13.16 -6.84
CA ALA A 119 16.88 12.96 -6.95
C ALA A 119 17.62 14.31 -6.94
N MET A 120 18.96 14.31 -6.79
CA MET A 120 19.75 15.53 -6.72
C MET A 120 19.81 16.30 -8.05
N ASP A 121 19.65 15.60 -9.14
CA ASP A 121 19.73 16.09 -10.53
C ASP A 121 18.35 16.23 -11.20
N GLU A 122 17.28 15.98 -10.46
CA GLU A 122 15.90 16.11 -10.92
C GLU A 122 15.21 17.31 -10.26
N ASP A 123 14.22 17.87 -10.97
CA ASP A 123 13.39 18.99 -10.49
C ASP A 123 12.06 18.51 -9.86
N ALA A 124 11.79 17.18 -9.93
CA ALA A 124 10.56 16.61 -9.42
C ALA A 124 10.52 16.60 -7.88
N VAL A 125 9.46 17.15 -7.32
CA VAL A 125 9.23 17.21 -5.86
C VAL A 125 8.40 16.02 -5.41
N GLU A 126 8.87 15.30 -4.39
CA GLU A 126 8.13 14.19 -3.77
C GLU A 126 7.36 14.64 -2.54
N THR A 127 7.96 15.48 -1.70
CA THR A 127 7.29 15.95 -0.48
C THR A 127 7.59 17.41 -0.18
N VAL A 128 6.60 18.08 0.42
CA VAL A 128 6.75 19.43 0.97
C VAL A 128 6.35 19.42 2.44
N SER A 129 7.27 19.80 3.32
CA SER A 129 7.07 19.82 4.76
C SER A 129 7.00 21.25 5.28
N TYR A 130 6.02 21.54 6.12
CA TYR A 130 5.77 22.86 6.70
C TYR A 130 6.06 22.82 8.20
N PHE A 131 7.03 23.60 8.62
CA PHE A 131 7.44 23.74 10.01
C PHE A 131 7.07 25.15 10.51
N VAL A 132 6.52 25.24 11.72
CA VAL A 132 6.29 26.51 12.43
C VAL A 132 6.86 26.35 13.84
N ASN A 133 7.67 27.31 14.29
CA ASN A 133 8.42 27.22 15.55
C ASN A 133 9.17 25.88 15.67
N ASP A 134 9.87 25.48 14.60
CA ASP A 134 10.61 24.20 14.48
C ASP A 134 9.75 22.94 14.69
N LYS A 135 8.42 23.04 14.61
CA LYS A 135 7.51 21.89 14.72
C LYS A 135 6.90 21.58 13.36
N LEU A 136 7.00 20.33 12.93
CA LEU A 136 6.32 19.85 11.73
C LEU A 136 4.81 19.86 11.97
N LEU A 137 4.08 20.66 11.18
CA LEU A 137 2.63 20.76 11.25
C LEU A 137 1.93 20.06 10.08
N ARG A 138 2.56 20.09 8.90
CA ARG A 138 1.98 19.48 7.70
C ARG A 138 3.09 18.93 6.81
N LYS A 139 2.82 17.80 6.17
CA LYS A 139 3.63 17.24 5.10
C LYS A 139 2.74 16.84 3.94
N ASP A 140 3.02 17.38 2.76
CA ASP A 140 2.33 17.06 1.52
C ASP A 140 3.13 16.05 0.72
N PHE A 141 2.42 15.13 0.06
CA PHE A 141 3.00 14.09 -0.79
C PHE A 141 2.52 14.28 -2.22
N TYR A 142 3.46 14.18 -3.16
CA TYR A 142 3.24 14.46 -4.56
C TYR A 142 3.65 13.29 -5.45
N SER A 143 2.88 13.10 -6.52
CA SER A 143 3.26 12.41 -7.74
C SER A 143 3.27 13.44 -8.89
N TYR A 144 2.43 13.34 -9.89
CA TYR A 144 2.19 14.42 -10.85
C TYR A 144 1.26 15.52 -10.28
N THR A 145 0.60 15.22 -9.16
CA THR A 145 -0.20 16.15 -8.36
C THR A 145 -0.09 15.78 -6.89
N ARG A 146 -0.65 16.62 -5.99
CA ARG A 146 -0.70 16.32 -4.55
C ARG A 146 -1.76 15.26 -4.27
N TYR A 147 -1.36 14.08 -3.82
CA TYR A 147 -2.29 12.99 -3.52
C TYR A 147 -2.63 12.85 -2.03
N CYS A 148 -1.75 13.29 -1.12
CA CYS A 148 -1.98 13.18 0.32
C CYS A 148 -1.35 14.35 1.08
N SER A 149 -1.97 14.74 2.20
CA SER A 149 -1.36 15.58 3.24
C SER A 149 -1.47 14.92 4.59
N GLU A 150 -0.37 14.89 5.34
CA GLU A 150 -0.34 14.56 6.77
C GLU A 150 -0.35 15.82 7.59
N TYR A 151 -1.21 15.86 8.61
CA TYR A 151 -1.27 16.92 9.60
C TYR A 151 -0.79 16.38 10.93
N SER A 152 0.14 17.14 11.57
CA SER A 152 0.77 16.74 12.82
C SER A 152 0.52 17.79 13.91
N ALA A 153 0.42 17.32 15.14
CA ALA A 153 0.43 18.16 16.33
C ALA A 153 1.66 17.81 17.18
N PRO A 154 2.32 18.82 17.81
CA PRO A 154 3.40 18.56 18.75
C PRO A 154 2.88 17.79 19.97
N LYS A 155 3.46 16.61 20.24
CA LYS A 155 3.20 15.83 21.45
C LYS A 155 4.50 15.19 21.92
N ASP A 156 4.88 15.38 23.17
CA ASP A 156 6.08 14.79 23.78
C ASP A 156 7.36 15.02 22.95
N ASN A 157 7.58 16.24 22.45
CA ASN A 157 8.66 16.65 21.55
C ASN A 157 8.70 15.92 20.20
N GLN A 158 7.62 15.24 19.81
CA GLN A 158 7.48 14.58 18.51
C GLN A 158 6.32 15.16 17.73
N ALA A 159 6.40 15.13 16.40
CA ALA A 159 5.27 15.44 15.54
C ALA A 159 4.36 14.20 15.46
N LYS A 160 3.23 14.20 16.18
CA LYS A 160 2.24 13.12 16.11
C LYS A 160 1.23 13.43 15.01
N VAL A 161 1.18 12.58 13.99
CA VAL A 161 0.15 12.67 12.92
C VAL A 161 -1.22 12.38 13.55
N TYR A 162 -2.18 13.27 13.32
CA TYR A 162 -3.57 13.11 13.77
C TYR A 162 -4.58 13.02 12.64
N GLN A 163 -4.20 13.45 11.42
CA GLN A 163 -5.05 13.39 10.24
C GLN A 163 -4.23 13.20 8.97
N ARG A 164 -4.75 12.42 8.04
CA ARG A 164 -4.32 12.37 6.65
C ARG A 164 -5.49 12.76 5.76
N ARG A 165 -5.23 13.56 4.74
CA ARG A 165 -6.21 13.93 3.73
C ARG A 165 -5.76 13.44 2.37
N PHE A 166 -6.63 12.69 1.72
CA PHE A 166 -6.43 12.22 0.35
C PHE A 166 -7.24 13.09 -0.61
N TYR A 167 -6.65 13.38 -1.76
CA TYR A 167 -7.19 14.35 -2.71
C TYR A 167 -7.56 13.68 -4.03
N ASN A 168 -8.42 14.39 -4.78
CA ASN A 168 -8.64 14.19 -6.19
C ASN A 168 -7.68 15.08 -7.01
N GLU A 169 -7.59 14.85 -8.32
CA GLU A 169 -6.71 15.61 -9.22
C GLU A 169 -7.00 17.13 -9.20
N ASP A 170 -8.25 17.50 -9.03
CA ASP A 170 -8.69 18.90 -8.93
C ASP A 170 -8.36 19.56 -7.58
N GLY A 171 -7.73 18.82 -6.67
CA GLY A 171 -7.41 19.26 -5.31
C GLY A 171 -8.57 19.19 -4.32
N SER A 172 -9.75 18.74 -4.72
CA SER A 172 -10.85 18.46 -3.79
C SER A 172 -10.51 17.30 -2.87
N THR A 173 -11.14 17.25 -1.69
CA THR A 173 -10.93 16.16 -0.73
C THR A 173 -11.71 14.93 -1.18
N ALA A 174 -10.99 13.84 -1.44
CA ALA A 174 -11.60 12.53 -1.68
C ALA A 174 -12.09 11.92 -0.36
N TYR A 175 -11.22 11.86 0.65
CA TYR A 175 -11.57 11.46 2.01
C TYR A 175 -10.51 11.89 3.02
N ASP A 176 -10.89 11.91 4.31
CA ASP A 176 -9.99 12.10 5.44
C ASP A 176 -9.80 10.79 6.21
N MET A 177 -8.58 10.52 6.66
CA MET A 177 -8.25 9.50 7.65
C MET A 177 -7.86 10.20 8.94
N ILE A 178 -8.68 10.08 9.97
CA ILE A 178 -8.36 10.55 11.33
C ILE A 178 -7.58 9.44 12.02
N VAL A 179 -6.35 9.73 12.39
CA VAL A 179 -5.44 8.74 12.98
C VAL A 179 -5.78 8.55 14.45
N GLY A 180 -6.21 7.37 14.81
CA GLY A 180 -6.54 6.97 16.17
C GLY A 180 -5.37 6.26 16.87
N ASP A 181 -5.49 6.06 18.18
CA ASP A 181 -4.59 5.19 18.92
C ASP A 181 -4.95 3.71 18.63
N ASN A 182 -3.96 2.81 18.65
CA ASN A 182 -4.15 1.35 18.48
C ASN A 182 -4.87 0.94 17.18
N ASN A 183 -4.58 1.61 16.05
CA ASN A 183 -5.20 1.35 14.74
C ASN A 183 -6.73 1.57 14.72
N GLN A 184 -7.26 2.40 15.60
CA GLN A 184 -8.66 2.81 15.60
C GLN A 184 -8.87 4.06 14.73
N ASP A 185 -8.40 3.99 13.49
CA ASP A 185 -8.53 5.10 12.54
C ASP A 185 -9.99 5.27 12.11
N ILE A 186 -10.37 6.51 11.78
CA ILE A 186 -11.69 6.83 11.24
C ILE A 186 -11.51 7.34 9.80
N TYR A 187 -12.19 6.74 8.84
CA TYR A 187 -12.16 7.15 7.44
C TYR A 187 -13.46 7.89 7.11
N ARG A 188 -13.34 9.17 6.81
CA ARG A 188 -14.49 10.04 6.54
C ARG A 188 -14.54 10.37 5.05
N PHE A 189 -15.48 9.76 4.37
CA PHE A 189 -15.87 10.04 2.99
C PHE A 189 -16.96 11.11 2.92
N PRO A 190 -17.23 11.72 1.76
CA PRO A 190 -18.32 12.68 1.60
C PRO A 190 -19.71 12.14 1.98
N ASP A 191 -19.95 10.85 1.77
CA ASP A 191 -21.22 10.16 1.92
C ASP A 191 -21.31 9.21 3.12
N GLN A 192 -20.18 8.89 3.75
CA GLN A 192 -20.15 7.94 4.88
C GLN A 192 -18.91 8.08 5.77
N VAL A 193 -19.00 7.48 6.94
CA VAL A 193 -17.89 7.36 7.89
C VAL A 193 -17.67 5.88 8.20
N LEU A 194 -16.41 5.43 8.15
CA LEU A 194 -16.01 4.06 8.45
C LEU A 194 -15.11 4.06 9.69
N TYR A 195 -15.33 3.09 10.58
CA TYR A 195 -14.62 2.99 11.85
C TYR A 195 -13.66 1.81 11.85
N GLY A 196 -12.36 2.11 11.84
CA GLY A 196 -11.28 1.14 11.84
C GLY A 196 -10.93 0.57 10.46
N LYS A 197 -9.74 -0.04 10.42
CA LYS A 197 -9.17 -0.62 9.19
C LYS A 197 -10.08 -1.69 8.56
N GLN A 198 -10.78 -2.47 9.38
CA GLN A 198 -11.63 -3.57 8.88
C GLN A 198 -12.81 -3.06 8.05
N GLU A 199 -13.52 -2.02 8.50
CA GLU A 199 -14.61 -1.42 7.71
C GLU A 199 -14.11 -0.78 6.43
N PHE A 200 -12.92 -0.13 6.47
CA PHE A 200 -12.30 0.45 5.29
C PHE A 200 -11.94 -0.62 4.24
N LEU A 201 -11.38 -1.74 4.67
CA LEU A 201 -11.08 -2.87 3.79
C LEU A 201 -12.35 -3.50 3.20
N ARG A 202 -13.41 -3.72 4.01
CA ARG A 202 -14.71 -4.21 3.51
C ARG A 202 -15.32 -3.27 2.48
N TYR A 203 -15.22 -1.97 2.72
CA TYR A 203 -15.68 -0.98 1.76
C TYR A 203 -14.91 -1.05 0.44
N PHE A 204 -13.61 -1.25 0.49
CA PHE A 204 -12.79 -1.47 -0.70
C PHE A 204 -13.26 -2.68 -1.51
N PHE A 205 -13.41 -3.86 -0.89
CA PHE A 205 -13.88 -5.06 -1.58
C PHE A 205 -15.28 -4.88 -2.15
N LYS A 206 -16.18 -4.24 -1.41
CA LYS A 206 -17.52 -3.90 -1.92
C LYS A 206 -17.46 -3.00 -3.16
N ARG A 207 -16.54 -2.04 -3.20
CA ARG A 207 -16.33 -1.15 -4.35
C ARG A 207 -15.60 -1.84 -5.50
N LEU A 208 -14.75 -2.81 -5.21
CA LEU A 208 -14.07 -3.64 -6.21
C LEU A 208 -15.08 -4.51 -6.99
N ALA A 209 -16.21 -4.85 -6.34
CA ALA A 209 -17.35 -5.54 -6.95
C ALA A 209 -16.98 -6.84 -7.66
N LEU A 210 -16.22 -7.70 -6.97
CA LEU A 210 -15.77 -9.00 -7.48
C LEU A 210 -16.93 -9.84 -8.00
N THR A 211 -16.68 -10.61 -9.06
CA THR A 211 -17.64 -11.49 -9.71
C THR A 211 -17.11 -12.93 -9.76
N LYS A 212 -18.00 -13.89 -10.08
CA LYS A 212 -17.63 -15.31 -10.26
C LYS A 212 -16.62 -15.56 -11.39
N ASP A 213 -16.46 -14.60 -12.30
CA ASP A 213 -15.50 -14.70 -13.40
C ASP A 213 -14.12 -14.20 -13.00
N ASP A 214 -13.99 -13.57 -11.81
CA ASP A 214 -12.73 -13.05 -11.32
C ASP A 214 -11.98 -14.09 -10.48
N VAL A 215 -10.68 -13.84 -10.30
CA VAL A 215 -9.80 -14.65 -9.48
C VAL A 215 -9.09 -13.74 -8.49
N VAL A 216 -9.13 -14.09 -7.22
CA VAL A 216 -8.35 -13.45 -6.17
C VAL A 216 -7.20 -14.37 -5.77
N ILE A 217 -5.98 -13.87 -5.82
CA ILE A 217 -4.78 -14.59 -5.37
C ILE A 217 -4.22 -13.86 -4.15
N LEU A 218 -4.23 -14.52 -3.01
CA LEU A 218 -3.69 -14.01 -1.76
C LEU A 218 -2.21 -14.38 -1.64
N ASP A 219 -1.34 -13.37 -1.68
CA ASP A 219 0.12 -13.54 -1.56
C ASP A 219 0.61 -13.42 -0.11
N ARG A 220 0.04 -12.48 0.66
CA ARG A 220 0.32 -12.32 2.11
C ARG A 220 -0.97 -12.11 2.86
N GLU A 221 -1.16 -12.92 3.89
CA GLU A 221 -2.38 -12.89 4.70
C GLU A 221 -2.30 -11.96 5.90
N THR A 222 -1.10 -11.62 6.38
CA THR A 222 -0.87 -10.95 7.67
C THR A 222 -1.81 -9.77 7.90
N GLY A 223 -2.77 -9.95 8.81
CA GLY A 223 -3.75 -8.93 9.20
C GLY A 223 -4.86 -8.64 8.20
N ILE A 224 -4.91 -9.32 7.06
CA ILE A 224 -5.95 -9.17 6.02
C ILE A 224 -6.57 -10.50 5.58
N GLY A 225 -5.94 -11.64 5.92
CA GLY A 225 -6.33 -12.97 5.41
C GLY A 225 -7.79 -13.31 5.67
N GLN A 226 -8.24 -13.22 6.91
CA GLN A 226 -9.64 -13.51 7.26
C GLN A 226 -10.61 -12.64 6.44
N LEU A 227 -10.33 -11.37 6.30
CA LEU A 227 -11.18 -10.44 5.56
C LEU A 227 -11.22 -10.78 4.06
N VAL A 228 -10.07 -11.11 3.45
CA VAL A 228 -10.03 -11.55 2.05
C VAL A 228 -10.89 -12.80 1.86
N PHE A 229 -10.81 -13.78 2.76
CA PHE A 229 -11.63 -14.99 2.72
C PHE A 229 -13.14 -14.71 2.88
N GLU A 230 -13.51 -13.69 3.66
CA GLU A 230 -14.90 -13.28 3.82
C GLU A 230 -15.43 -12.52 2.60
N GLU A 231 -14.65 -11.60 2.04
CA GLU A 231 -15.11 -10.66 1.02
C GLU A 231 -14.86 -11.15 -0.43
N ALA A 232 -13.94 -12.11 -0.64
CA ALA A 232 -13.64 -12.65 -1.96
C ALA A 232 -14.56 -13.81 -2.40
N GLN A 233 -15.57 -14.18 -1.64
CA GLN A 233 -16.44 -15.33 -1.89
C GLN A 233 -17.17 -15.32 -3.25
N ALA A 234 -17.34 -14.16 -3.84
CA ALA A 234 -17.94 -14.05 -5.17
C ALA A 234 -16.99 -14.50 -6.30
N ALA A 235 -15.67 -14.47 -6.07
CA ALA A 235 -14.61 -14.84 -7.01
C ALA A 235 -14.00 -16.19 -6.63
N ARG A 236 -13.16 -16.74 -7.50
CA ARG A 236 -12.32 -17.90 -7.14
C ARG A 236 -11.13 -17.45 -6.30
N LEU A 237 -10.86 -18.14 -5.21
CA LEU A 237 -9.79 -17.80 -4.27
C LEU A 237 -8.61 -18.74 -4.42
N GLY A 238 -7.44 -18.19 -4.74
CA GLY A 238 -6.15 -18.86 -4.71
C GLY A 238 -5.26 -18.34 -3.59
N VAL A 239 -4.41 -19.19 -3.05
CA VAL A 239 -3.41 -18.84 -2.03
C VAL A 239 -2.02 -19.23 -2.49
N VAL A 240 -1.03 -18.33 -2.30
CA VAL A 240 0.36 -18.58 -2.63
C VAL A 240 1.16 -18.96 -1.40
N VAL A 241 1.89 -20.05 -1.48
CA VAL A 241 2.81 -20.53 -0.42
C VAL A 241 4.24 -20.21 -0.84
N HIS A 242 4.76 -19.09 -0.35
CA HIS A 242 6.08 -18.56 -0.74
C HIS A 242 7.26 -19.16 0.00
N ALA A 243 7.03 -19.76 1.17
CA ALA A 243 8.08 -20.22 2.06
C ALA A 243 7.77 -21.59 2.66
N GLU A 244 8.58 -22.02 3.62
CA GLU A 244 8.34 -23.22 4.40
C GLU A 244 7.01 -23.09 5.18
N HIS A 245 6.14 -24.07 5.01
CA HIS A 245 4.74 -23.94 5.44
C HIS A 245 4.40 -24.68 6.74
N PHE A 246 5.35 -25.44 7.30
CA PHE A 246 5.18 -26.16 8.55
C PHE A 246 6.51 -26.32 9.30
N SER A 247 6.46 -26.67 10.56
CA SER A 247 7.62 -26.98 11.39
C SER A 247 7.90 -28.48 11.41
N VAL A 248 9.00 -28.93 10.79
CA VAL A 248 9.40 -30.35 10.75
C VAL A 248 9.62 -30.90 12.16
N ASN A 249 10.20 -30.08 13.06
CA ASN A 249 10.53 -30.51 14.43
C ASN A 249 9.32 -30.58 15.37
N GLN A 250 8.16 -30.08 14.93
CA GLN A 250 6.92 -30.03 15.71
C GLN A 250 5.75 -30.68 14.93
N THR A 251 6.09 -31.66 14.11
CA THR A 251 5.12 -32.45 13.33
C THR A 251 5.37 -33.92 13.63
N ASP A 252 4.30 -34.65 13.98
CA ASP A 252 4.30 -36.08 14.25
C ASP A 252 3.16 -36.79 13.50
N ASP A 253 2.87 -38.06 13.88
CA ASP A 253 1.85 -38.83 13.20
C ASP A 253 0.42 -38.30 13.37
N ASN A 254 0.14 -37.52 14.41
CA ASN A 254 -1.18 -37.04 14.78
C ASN A 254 -1.34 -35.54 14.72
N TYR A 255 -0.23 -34.78 14.60
CA TYR A 255 -0.22 -33.32 14.69
C TYR A 255 0.77 -32.71 13.73
N ILE A 256 0.38 -31.59 13.14
CA ILE A 256 1.25 -30.72 12.37
C ILE A 256 1.17 -29.29 12.90
N LEU A 257 2.34 -28.67 13.10
CA LEU A 257 2.39 -27.23 13.37
C LEU A 257 2.59 -26.50 12.05
N TRP A 258 1.53 -25.91 11.55
CA TRP A 258 1.59 -25.02 10.41
C TRP A 258 2.39 -23.76 10.76
N ASN A 259 3.08 -23.20 9.79
CA ASN A 259 3.71 -21.88 9.92
C ASN A 259 2.60 -20.83 10.07
N ASN A 260 2.75 -19.90 11.02
CA ASN A 260 1.77 -18.86 11.35
C ASN A 260 1.32 -18.03 10.15
N TYR A 261 2.17 -17.92 9.11
CA TYR A 261 1.79 -17.23 7.86
C TYR A 261 0.80 -17.99 6.99
N TYR A 262 0.53 -19.29 7.27
CA TYR A 262 -0.33 -20.14 6.45
C TYR A 262 -1.38 -20.89 7.25
N GLU A 263 -1.30 -20.87 8.58
CA GLU A 263 -2.20 -21.63 9.46
C GLU A 263 -3.67 -21.31 9.16
N TYR A 264 -4.03 -20.02 9.05
CA TYR A 264 -5.39 -19.61 8.76
C TYR A 264 -5.89 -20.13 7.40
N GLN A 265 -5.07 -20.03 6.35
CA GLN A 265 -5.43 -20.48 5.01
C GLN A 265 -5.59 -22.00 4.94
N PHE A 266 -4.75 -22.75 5.65
CA PHE A 266 -4.80 -24.21 5.64
C PHE A 266 -5.94 -24.75 6.50
N THR A 267 -6.24 -24.13 7.62
CA THR A 267 -7.40 -24.48 8.46
C THR A 267 -8.74 -24.09 7.83
N ASN A 268 -8.75 -23.23 6.83
CA ASN A 268 -9.90 -22.83 6.02
C ASN A 268 -9.72 -23.24 4.54
N ALA A 269 -9.02 -24.33 4.27
CA ALA A 269 -8.72 -24.78 2.92
C ALA A 269 -9.98 -25.17 2.10
N ASP A 270 -11.09 -25.47 2.76
CA ASP A 270 -12.41 -25.68 2.15
C ASP A 270 -12.96 -24.47 1.40
N LYS A 271 -12.45 -23.27 1.69
CA LYS A 271 -12.79 -22.00 1.02
C LYS A 271 -11.82 -21.61 -0.08
N VAL A 272 -10.76 -22.40 -0.31
CA VAL A 272 -9.71 -22.12 -1.28
C VAL A 272 -9.87 -22.99 -2.51
N ASP A 273 -9.97 -22.39 -3.71
CA ASP A 273 -10.11 -23.13 -4.95
C ASP A 273 -8.79 -23.78 -5.39
N PHE A 274 -7.65 -23.12 -5.12
CA PHE A 274 -6.33 -23.66 -5.47
C PHE A 274 -5.19 -23.05 -4.65
N PHE A 275 -4.12 -23.83 -4.47
CA PHE A 275 -2.86 -23.38 -3.88
C PHE A 275 -1.77 -23.29 -4.94
N ILE A 276 -0.98 -22.24 -4.91
CA ILE A 276 0.22 -22.04 -5.74
C ILE A 276 1.43 -22.26 -4.83
N VAL A 277 2.30 -23.17 -5.23
CA VAL A 277 3.53 -23.50 -4.52
C VAL A 277 4.74 -23.34 -5.44
N ALA A 278 5.92 -23.14 -4.87
CA ALA A 278 7.12 -22.81 -5.63
C ALA A 278 7.75 -24.01 -6.37
N THR A 279 7.55 -25.24 -5.86
CA THR A 279 8.20 -26.45 -6.39
C THR A 279 7.27 -27.68 -6.36
N ASP A 280 7.54 -28.65 -7.25
CA ASP A 280 6.84 -29.93 -7.23
C ASP A 280 7.00 -30.66 -5.89
N ARG A 281 8.18 -30.59 -5.29
CA ARG A 281 8.44 -31.18 -3.97
C ARG A 281 7.54 -30.57 -2.87
N GLN A 282 7.38 -29.25 -2.87
CA GLN A 282 6.48 -28.58 -1.92
C GLN A 282 5.02 -28.99 -2.16
N LYS A 283 4.61 -29.14 -3.43
CA LYS A 283 3.29 -29.63 -3.81
C LYS A 283 3.02 -31.02 -3.24
N GLU A 284 3.95 -31.96 -3.46
CA GLU A 284 3.82 -33.35 -2.96
C GLU A 284 3.66 -33.38 -1.43
N ILE A 285 4.53 -32.66 -0.71
CA ILE A 285 4.50 -32.57 0.74
C ILE A 285 3.17 -31.98 1.23
N LEU A 286 2.75 -30.84 0.67
CA LEU A 286 1.52 -30.17 1.05
C LEU A 286 0.29 -31.06 0.78
N GLN A 287 0.24 -31.75 -0.35
CA GLN A 287 -0.86 -32.68 -0.67
C GLN A 287 -0.92 -33.87 0.29
N GLU A 288 0.23 -34.43 0.70
CA GLU A 288 0.30 -35.50 1.69
C GLU A 288 -0.19 -35.02 3.04
N GLN A 289 0.26 -33.85 3.47
CA GLN A 289 -0.12 -33.22 4.74
C GLN A 289 -1.60 -32.90 4.80
N PHE A 290 -2.20 -32.37 3.77
CA PHE A 290 -3.65 -32.13 3.72
C PHE A 290 -4.45 -33.44 3.82
N ARG A 291 -4.01 -34.54 3.21
CA ARG A 291 -4.68 -35.84 3.36
C ARG A 291 -4.59 -36.41 4.78
N ARG A 292 -3.57 -36.02 5.54
CA ARG A 292 -3.28 -36.58 6.84
C ARG A 292 -3.85 -35.76 8.00
N TYR A 293 -3.86 -34.43 7.88
CA TYR A 293 -4.12 -33.52 8.99
C TYR A 293 -5.34 -32.59 8.78
N THR A 294 -5.96 -32.60 7.62
CA THR A 294 -7.19 -31.83 7.30
C THR A 294 -8.30 -32.74 6.71
#